data_0fad6cbca2315d74f802170ef7168351
#
_entry.id   0fad6cbca2315d74f802170ef7168351
#
_cell.length_a   1.000
_cell.length_b   1.000
_cell.length_c   1.000
_cell.angle_alpha   90.00
_cell.angle_beta   90.00
_cell.angle_gamma   90.00
#
_symmetry.space_group_name_H-M   'P 1'
#
loop_
_entity.id
_entity.type
_entity.pdbx_description
1 polymer ?
#
loop_
_entity_poly.entity_id
_entity_poly.type
_entity_poly.pdbx_seq_one_letter_code
_entity_poly.pdbx_strand_id
1 'polypeptide(L)'
;MINYSIAIMGTKPGTFKADIQETKAYGTAQIHESLDFDKFCAHIAEHNSPFSKGCIKGVLSDAVACLREQLLNGNSIQLGDLGNFRVELQTEGAVTTDDFSADNIKEVNVCWRPGKAFQDLRADATFQLVPSRKAQKEDIEVVKNTDTIQGLE
;
A
#
# COMPACT_ATOMS: atom_id res chain seq x y z
N MET A 1 -5.45 -15.36 -2.08
CA MET A 1 -6.36 -14.93 -3.16
C MET A 1 -6.51 -13.42 -3.10
N ILE A 2 -6.34 -12.73 -4.23
CA ILE A 2 -6.42 -11.27 -4.32
C ILE A 2 -7.77 -10.89 -4.92
N ASN A 3 -8.57 -10.14 -4.18
CA ASN A 3 -9.83 -9.61 -4.67
C ASN A 3 -9.58 -8.38 -5.55
N TYR A 4 -10.30 -8.27 -6.65
CA TYR A 4 -10.25 -7.09 -7.51
C TYR A 4 -11.63 -6.71 -8.01
N SER A 5 -11.82 -5.42 -8.30
CA SER A 5 -12.99 -4.90 -8.99
C SER A 5 -12.59 -4.22 -10.29
N ILE A 6 -13.52 -4.06 -11.20
CA ILE A 6 -13.29 -3.39 -12.47
C ILE A 6 -13.73 -1.93 -12.36
N ALA A 7 -12.86 -1.01 -12.78
CA ALA A 7 -13.15 0.41 -12.92
C ALA A 7 -12.94 0.85 -14.36
N ILE A 8 -13.85 1.68 -14.86
CA ILE A 8 -13.70 2.29 -16.19
C ILE A 8 -12.97 3.61 -16.00
N MET A 9 -11.82 3.74 -16.63
CA MET A 9 -10.98 4.94 -16.55
C MET A 9 -10.60 5.41 -17.94
N GLY A 10 -10.39 6.73 -18.08
CA GLY A 10 -9.85 7.29 -19.31
C GLY A 10 -8.39 6.92 -19.53
N THR A 11 -7.98 6.85 -20.78
CA THR A 11 -6.62 6.47 -21.16
C THR A 11 -5.58 7.57 -20.94
N LYS A 12 -6.02 8.82 -20.72
CA LYS A 12 -5.14 9.96 -20.47
C LYS A 12 -5.20 10.37 -19.00
N PRO A 13 -4.10 10.21 -18.23
CA PRO A 13 -4.04 10.71 -16.86
C PRO A 13 -4.27 12.22 -16.81
N GLY A 14 -5.09 12.70 -15.86
CA GLY A 14 -5.36 14.12 -15.65
C GLY A 14 -6.42 14.75 -16.56
N THR A 15 -7.05 14.01 -17.46
CA THR A 15 -8.18 14.50 -18.26
C THR A 15 -9.49 14.40 -17.48
N PHE A 16 -10.34 15.44 -17.56
CA PHE A 16 -11.70 15.41 -17.03
C PHE A 16 -12.56 14.41 -17.84
N LYS A 17 -13.53 13.79 -17.20
CA LYS A 17 -14.43 12.80 -17.85
C LYS A 17 -15.08 13.28 -19.15
N ALA A 18 -15.32 14.58 -19.28
CA ALA A 18 -15.91 15.19 -20.46
C ALA A 18 -14.98 15.14 -21.71
N ASP A 19 -13.66 15.09 -21.49
CA ASP A 19 -12.65 15.14 -22.53
C ASP A 19 -12.14 13.73 -22.92
N ILE A 20 -12.68 12.67 -22.32
CA ILE A 20 -12.24 11.31 -22.54
C ILE A 20 -12.95 10.73 -23.77
N GLN A 21 -12.25 10.63 -24.87
CA GLN A 21 -12.75 10.00 -26.10
C GLN A 21 -12.67 8.47 -26.04
N GLU A 22 -11.72 7.93 -25.25
CA GLU A 22 -11.55 6.48 -25.09
C GLU A 22 -11.53 6.13 -23.60
N THR A 23 -12.32 5.14 -23.22
CA THR A 23 -12.33 4.56 -21.89
C THR A 23 -11.93 3.09 -21.97
N LYS A 24 -11.16 2.62 -20.97
CA LYS A 24 -10.79 1.22 -20.82
C LYS A 24 -11.14 0.73 -19.43
N ALA A 25 -11.42 -0.56 -19.35
CA ALA A 25 -11.64 -1.24 -18.08
C ALA A 25 -10.28 -1.63 -17.45
N TYR A 26 -10.09 -1.28 -16.19
CA TYR A 26 -8.90 -1.59 -15.41
C TYR A 26 -9.28 -2.33 -14.14
N GLY A 27 -8.47 -3.34 -13.78
CA GLY A 27 -8.60 -4.03 -12.51
C GLY A 27 -7.99 -3.20 -11.38
N THR A 28 -8.73 -3.04 -10.29
CA THR A 28 -8.25 -2.38 -9.06
C THR A 28 -8.32 -3.38 -7.92
N ALA A 29 -7.20 -3.58 -7.20
CA ALA A 29 -7.15 -4.47 -6.06
C ALA A 29 -8.11 -3.98 -4.95
N GLN A 30 -8.85 -4.93 -4.36
CA GLN A 30 -9.72 -4.68 -3.22
C GLN A 30 -9.09 -5.26 -1.97
N ILE A 31 -8.75 -4.39 -1.03
CA ILE A 31 -8.17 -4.80 0.25
C ILE A 31 -9.26 -5.47 1.09
N HIS A 32 -9.05 -6.72 1.45
CA HIS A 32 -9.99 -7.49 2.28
C HIS A 32 -9.92 -7.03 3.75
N GLU A 33 -8.72 -6.99 4.32
CA GLU A 33 -8.49 -6.59 5.70
C GLU A 33 -7.19 -5.79 5.80
N SER A 34 -7.16 -4.83 6.73
CA SER A 34 -5.92 -4.13 7.13
C SER A 34 -5.46 -4.69 8.47
N LEU A 35 -4.35 -5.40 8.46
CA LEU A 35 -3.70 -5.87 9.67
C LEU A 35 -2.93 -4.73 10.31
N ASP A 36 -3.20 -4.42 11.57
CA ASP A 36 -2.35 -3.56 12.37
C ASP A 36 -1.07 -4.28 12.81
N PHE A 37 -0.14 -3.53 13.39
CA PHE A 37 1.16 -4.06 13.80
C PHE A 37 1.04 -5.19 14.84
N ASP A 38 0.09 -5.08 15.78
CA ASP A 38 -0.15 -6.08 16.80
C ASP A 38 -0.73 -7.38 16.24
N LYS A 39 -1.67 -7.28 15.31
CA LYS A 39 -2.25 -8.42 14.60
C LYS A 39 -1.20 -9.11 13.72
N PHE A 40 -0.35 -8.33 13.05
CA PHE A 40 0.72 -8.88 12.24
C PHE A 40 1.74 -9.65 13.08
N CYS A 41 2.17 -9.12 14.23
CA CYS A 41 3.07 -9.82 15.15
C CYS A 41 2.43 -11.09 15.75
N ALA A 42 1.12 -11.05 16.02
CA ALA A 42 0.39 -12.23 16.47
C ALA A 42 0.36 -13.32 15.39
N HIS A 43 0.07 -12.94 14.16
CA HIS A 43 0.07 -13.84 13.01
C HIS A 43 1.43 -14.53 12.82
N ILE A 44 2.55 -13.79 12.92
CA ILE A 44 3.90 -14.39 12.84
C ILE A 44 4.09 -15.43 13.97
N ALA A 45 3.64 -15.12 15.19
CA ALA A 45 3.77 -16.04 16.33
C ALA A 45 2.96 -17.34 16.14
N GLU A 46 1.81 -17.27 15.45
CA GLU A 46 0.94 -18.42 15.15
C GLU A 46 1.53 -19.39 14.10
N HIS A 47 2.52 -18.96 13.31
CA HIS A 47 3.22 -19.79 12.33
C HIS A 47 4.31 -20.71 12.93
N ASN A 48 4.09 -21.28 14.10
CA ASN A 48 5.09 -22.11 14.79
C ASN A 48 6.40 -21.38 15.09
N SER A 49 6.38 -20.07 15.26
CA SER A 49 7.55 -19.31 15.65
C SER A 49 7.97 -19.68 17.08
N PRO A 50 9.28 -19.85 17.36
CA PRO A 50 9.77 -20.05 18.72
C PRO A 50 9.68 -18.77 19.56
N PHE A 51 9.32 -17.65 18.96
CA PHE A 51 9.24 -16.35 19.62
C PHE A 51 7.81 -15.97 19.98
N SER A 52 7.63 -15.40 21.17
CA SER A 52 6.34 -14.83 21.57
C SER A 52 6.00 -13.58 20.73
N LYS A 53 4.71 -13.26 20.62
CA LYS A 53 4.23 -12.01 20.00
C LYS A 53 4.98 -10.78 20.53
N GLY A 54 5.22 -10.71 21.85
CA GLY A 54 5.93 -9.58 22.48
C GLY A 54 7.38 -9.47 22.03
N CYS A 55 8.06 -10.61 21.93
CA CYS A 55 9.45 -10.65 21.42
C CYS A 55 9.51 -10.20 19.97
N ILE A 56 8.63 -10.71 19.11
CA ILE A 56 8.54 -10.34 17.70
C ILE A 56 8.27 -8.82 17.56
N LYS A 57 7.32 -8.30 18.33
CA LYS A 57 6.99 -6.87 18.33
C LYS A 57 8.19 -6.01 18.75
N GLY A 58 8.92 -6.41 19.79
CA GLY A 58 10.12 -5.71 20.25
C GLY A 58 11.20 -5.65 19.15
N VAL A 59 11.57 -6.79 18.60
CA VAL A 59 12.58 -6.88 17.53
C VAL A 59 12.21 -6.04 16.30
N LEU A 60 10.95 -6.11 15.86
CA LEU A 60 10.49 -5.32 14.71
C LEU A 60 10.49 -3.82 15.01
N SER A 61 10.13 -3.42 16.24
CA SER A 61 10.18 -2.01 16.65
C SER A 61 11.61 -1.47 16.65
N ASP A 62 12.55 -2.23 17.19
CA ASP A 62 13.96 -1.88 17.19
C ASP A 62 14.53 -1.82 15.76
N ALA A 63 14.15 -2.78 14.92
CA ALA A 63 14.55 -2.78 13.51
C ALA A 63 14.07 -1.53 12.77
N VAL A 64 12.83 -1.08 13.01
CA VAL A 64 12.29 0.15 12.41
C VAL A 64 13.05 1.39 12.91
N ALA A 65 13.39 1.45 14.20
CA ALA A 65 14.16 2.55 14.78
C ALA A 65 15.56 2.62 14.18
N CYS A 66 16.27 1.50 14.11
CA CYS A 66 17.59 1.40 13.49
C CYS A 66 17.56 1.71 11.98
N LEU A 67 16.52 1.23 11.27
CA LEU A 67 16.35 1.53 9.85
C LEU A 67 16.23 3.05 9.61
N ARG A 68 15.40 3.71 10.41
CA ARG A 68 15.24 5.17 10.34
C ARG A 68 16.54 5.91 10.60
N GLU A 69 17.29 5.51 11.62
CA GLU A 69 18.59 6.11 11.97
C GLU A 69 19.57 5.99 10.81
N GLN A 70 19.72 4.78 10.24
CA GLN A 70 20.65 4.54 9.15
C GLN A 70 20.27 5.29 7.86
N LEU A 71 18.98 5.41 7.56
CA LEU A 71 18.51 6.20 6.43
C LEU A 71 18.81 7.69 6.60
N LEU A 72 18.67 8.25 7.82
CA LEU A 72 19.04 9.63 8.12
C LEU A 72 20.54 9.89 8.03
N ASN A 73 21.37 8.86 8.26
CA ASN A 73 22.81 8.90 8.03
C ASN A 73 23.20 8.76 6.54
N GLY A 74 22.23 8.71 5.62
CA GLY A 74 22.46 8.63 4.19
C GLY A 74 22.79 7.20 3.69
N ASN A 75 22.63 6.18 4.53
CA ASN A 75 22.90 4.80 4.15
C ASN A 75 21.71 4.18 3.42
N SER A 76 21.97 3.25 2.53
CA SER A 76 20.97 2.31 2.03
C SER A 76 21.08 0.99 2.78
N ILE A 77 19.93 0.36 3.08
CA ILE A 77 19.87 -0.83 3.91
C ILE A 77 19.28 -1.99 3.10
N GLN A 78 20.03 -3.09 3.01
CA GLN A 78 19.58 -4.32 2.39
C GLN A 78 19.13 -5.31 3.47
N LEU A 79 17.85 -5.65 3.48
CA LEU A 79 17.23 -6.59 4.41
C LEU A 79 16.93 -7.94 3.71
N GLY A 80 17.93 -8.49 3.02
CA GLY A 80 17.80 -9.79 2.37
C GLY A 80 16.61 -9.86 1.42
N ASP A 81 15.79 -10.89 1.61
CA ASP A 81 14.62 -11.15 0.77
C ASP A 81 13.48 -10.12 0.92
N LEU A 82 13.48 -9.34 2.01
CA LEU A 82 12.54 -8.23 2.19
C LEU A 82 12.80 -7.12 1.18
N GLY A 83 14.06 -6.84 0.87
CA GLY A 83 14.43 -5.85 -0.12
C GLY A 83 15.37 -4.77 0.39
N ASN A 84 15.42 -3.67 -0.35
CA ASN A 84 16.35 -2.58 -0.11
C ASN A 84 15.59 -1.27 0.17
N PHE A 85 16.03 -0.57 1.20
CA PHE A 85 15.53 0.73 1.60
C PHE A 85 16.58 1.80 1.34
N ARG A 86 16.17 2.94 0.78
CA ARG A 86 17.01 4.11 0.55
C ARG A 86 16.19 5.38 0.65
N VAL A 87 16.85 6.51 0.81
CA VAL A 87 16.23 7.83 0.70
C VAL A 87 16.27 8.34 -0.74
N GLU A 88 15.25 9.08 -1.11
CA GLU A 88 15.16 9.87 -2.35
C GLU A 88 14.76 11.28 -1.98
N LEU A 89 15.39 12.27 -2.63
CA LEU A 89 15.12 13.67 -2.40
C LEU A 89 14.18 14.21 -3.48
N GLN A 90 13.16 14.92 -3.03
CA GLN A 90 12.38 15.77 -3.92
C GLN A 90 12.93 17.19 -3.80
N THR A 91 13.40 17.74 -4.90
CA THR A 91 14.07 19.04 -4.93
C THR A 91 13.40 20.00 -5.88
N GLU A 92 13.48 21.28 -5.57
CA GLU A 92 13.20 22.37 -6.49
C GLU A 92 14.50 22.75 -7.22
N GLY A 93 14.44 22.89 -8.55
CA GLY A 93 15.61 23.23 -9.35
C GLY A 93 16.10 24.65 -9.08
N ALA A 94 17.42 24.85 -9.08
CA ALA A 94 18.06 26.16 -9.13
C ALA A 94 18.56 26.48 -10.53
N VAL A 95 18.80 27.75 -10.83
CA VAL A 95 19.26 28.19 -12.18
C VAL A 95 20.69 27.73 -12.45
N THR A 96 21.54 27.75 -11.43
CA THR A 96 22.92 27.28 -11.51
C THR A 96 23.23 26.31 -10.38
N THR A 97 24.33 25.57 -10.50
CA THR A 97 24.81 24.68 -9.44
C THR A 97 25.18 25.43 -8.17
N ASP A 98 25.66 26.66 -8.31
CA ASP A 98 26.11 27.50 -7.17
C ASP A 98 24.93 28.08 -6.38
N ASP A 99 23.76 28.21 -7.03
CA ASP A 99 22.52 28.66 -6.39
C ASP A 99 21.78 27.51 -5.68
N PHE A 100 22.17 26.26 -5.91
CA PHE A 100 21.54 25.12 -5.25
C PHE A 100 22.04 24.95 -3.82
N SER A 101 21.11 24.96 -2.88
CA SER A 101 21.38 24.77 -1.47
C SER A 101 20.44 23.72 -0.85
N ALA A 102 20.63 23.42 0.43
CA ALA A 102 19.74 22.52 1.16
C ALA A 102 18.28 23.02 1.22
N ASP A 103 18.05 24.32 1.06
CA ASP A 103 16.70 24.92 1.03
C ASP A 103 15.90 24.51 -0.22
N ASN A 104 16.59 24.05 -1.25
CA ASN A 104 15.94 23.48 -2.45
C ASN A 104 15.40 22.07 -2.24
N ILE A 105 15.78 21.38 -1.14
CA ILE A 105 15.26 20.08 -0.78
C ILE A 105 13.90 20.28 -0.10
N LYS A 106 12.83 19.83 -0.76
CA LYS A 106 11.45 19.98 -0.26
C LYS A 106 10.99 18.79 0.55
N GLU A 107 11.35 17.57 0.11
CA GLU A 107 10.95 16.35 0.80
C GLU A 107 12.08 15.31 0.77
N VAL A 108 12.08 14.47 1.81
CA VAL A 108 12.95 13.29 1.91
C VAL A 108 12.02 12.08 1.99
N ASN A 109 11.99 11.28 0.93
CA ASN A 109 11.12 10.13 0.82
C ASN A 109 11.89 8.83 1.01
N VAL A 110 11.27 7.83 1.65
CA VAL A 110 11.83 6.49 1.75
C VAL A 110 11.33 5.66 0.58
N CYS A 111 12.26 5.19 -0.23
CA CYS A 111 11.98 4.27 -1.32
C CYS A 111 12.32 2.84 -0.89
N TRP A 112 11.34 1.94 -1.03
CA TRP A 112 11.53 0.51 -0.87
C TRP A 112 11.55 -0.18 -2.23
N ARG A 113 12.59 -1.00 -2.47
CA ARG A 113 12.65 -1.91 -3.61
C ARG A 113 12.47 -3.33 -3.12
N PRO A 114 11.44 -4.04 -3.59
CA PRO A 114 11.17 -5.40 -3.15
C PRO A 114 12.33 -6.35 -3.44
N GLY A 115 12.62 -7.21 -2.48
CA GLY A 115 13.58 -8.30 -2.59
C GLY A 115 12.97 -9.53 -3.28
N LYS A 116 13.73 -10.64 -3.27
CA LYS A 116 13.34 -11.86 -4.00
C LYS A 116 12.01 -12.45 -3.53
N ALA A 117 11.68 -12.36 -2.25
CA ALA A 117 10.42 -12.88 -1.72
C ALA A 117 9.18 -12.17 -2.29
N PHE A 118 9.33 -10.99 -2.89
CA PHE A 118 8.24 -10.19 -3.44
C PHE A 118 8.30 -10.08 -4.97
N GLN A 119 9.22 -10.83 -5.61
CA GLN A 119 9.26 -10.93 -7.07
C GLN A 119 8.25 -11.99 -7.53
N ASP A 120 7.73 -11.81 -8.74
CA ASP A 120 6.85 -12.77 -9.41
C ASP A 120 5.57 -13.16 -8.65
N LEU A 121 5.11 -12.33 -7.71
CA LEU A 121 3.86 -12.54 -6.97
C LEU A 121 2.66 -12.84 -7.89
N ARG A 122 2.73 -12.41 -9.15
CA ARG A 122 1.69 -12.69 -10.16
C ARG A 122 1.57 -14.18 -10.46
N ALA A 123 2.66 -14.94 -10.43
CA ALA A 123 2.67 -16.37 -10.71
C ALA A 123 1.99 -17.17 -9.59
N ASP A 124 2.15 -16.72 -8.33
CA ASP A 124 1.60 -17.38 -7.14
C ASP A 124 0.20 -16.89 -6.79
N ALA A 125 -0.21 -15.75 -7.36
CA ALA A 125 -1.47 -15.12 -7.01
C ALA A 125 -2.66 -15.75 -7.72
N THR A 126 -3.74 -16.00 -6.95
CA THR A 126 -5.08 -16.28 -7.48
C THR A 126 -5.94 -15.03 -7.36
N PHE A 127 -6.84 -14.82 -8.32
CA PHE A 127 -7.63 -13.59 -8.41
C PHE A 127 -9.11 -13.90 -8.37
N GLN A 128 -9.87 -13.06 -7.65
CA GLN A 128 -11.33 -13.13 -7.59
C GLN A 128 -11.94 -11.76 -7.89
N LEU A 129 -12.85 -11.75 -8.87
CA LEU A 129 -13.65 -10.56 -9.15
C LEU A 129 -14.70 -10.39 -8.05
N VAL A 130 -14.74 -9.19 -7.48
CA VAL A 130 -15.73 -8.79 -6.47
C VAL A 130 -16.36 -7.44 -6.86
N PRO A 131 -17.57 -7.13 -6.39
CA PRO A 131 -18.17 -5.81 -6.59
C PRO A 131 -17.28 -4.71 -6.01
N SER A 132 -17.32 -3.53 -6.62
CA SER A 132 -16.60 -2.37 -6.05
C SER A 132 -17.16 -2.00 -4.67
N ARG A 133 -16.35 -1.35 -3.82
CA ARG A 133 -16.81 -0.88 -2.49
C ARG A 133 -18.05 0.01 -2.56
N LYS A 134 -18.19 0.77 -3.65
CA LYS A 134 -19.37 1.60 -3.86
C LYS A 134 -20.60 0.74 -4.11
N ALA A 135 -20.54 -0.25 -4.99
CA ALA A 135 -21.62 -1.19 -5.24
C ALA A 135 -22.01 -1.98 -3.98
N GLN A 136 -21.02 -2.47 -3.23
CA GLN A 136 -21.26 -3.16 -1.96
C GLN A 136 -22.00 -2.28 -0.93
N LYS A 137 -21.68 -0.99 -0.85
CA LYS A 137 -22.39 -0.05 0.02
C LYS A 137 -23.85 0.14 -0.44
N GLU A 138 -24.06 0.32 -1.74
CA GLU A 138 -25.40 0.48 -2.31
C GLU A 138 -26.26 -0.77 -2.04
N ASP A 139 -25.71 -1.97 -2.19
CA ASP A 139 -26.42 -3.23 -1.90
C ASP A 139 -26.81 -3.34 -0.42
N ILE A 140 -25.89 -2.96 0.51
CA ILE A 140 -26.16 -2.99 1.95
C ILE A 140 -27.26 -1.97 2.33
N GLU A 141 -27.27 -0.80 1.73
CA GLU A 141 -28.29 0.22 1.98
C GLU A 141 -29.67 -0.24 1.48
N VAL A 142 -29.73 -0.91 0.33
CA VAL A 142 -30.98 -1.50 -0.19
C VAL A 142 -31.51 -2.56 0.77
N VAL A 143 -30.66 -3.49 1.24
CA VAL A 143 -31.09 -4.53 2.18
C VAL A 143 -31.62 -3.93 3.48
N LYS A 144 -30.91 -2.97 4.09
CA LYS A 144 -31.36 -2.30 5.32
C LYS A 144 -32.70 -1.57 5.16
N ASN A 145 -32.91 -0.93 4.04
CA ASN A 145 -34.20 -0.26 3.76
C ASN A 145 -35.34 -1.25 3.57
N THR A 146 -35.07 -2.41 2.98
CA THR A 146 -36.06 -3.47 2.80
C THR A 146 -36.46 -4.11 4.14
N ASP A 147 -35.49 -4.38 5.01
CA ASP A 147 -35.74 -4.93 6.34
C ASP A 147 -36.55 -3.95 7.24
N THR A 148 -36.31 -2.65 7.07
CA THR A 148 -37.06 -1.61 7.81
C THR A 148 -38.54 -1.54 7.37
N ILE A 149 -38.84 -1.81 6.11
CA ILE A 149 -40.22 -1.81 5.59
C ILE A 149 -40.98 -3.06 6.02
N GLN A 150 -40.32 -4.21 6.11
CA GLN A 150 -40.95 -5.49 6.54
C GLN A 150 -41.19 -5.58 8.05
N GLY A 151 -40.55 -4.75 8.87
CA GLY A 151 -40.75 -4.67 10.33
C GLY A 151 -41.88 -3.75 10.79
N LEU A 152 -42.67 -3.20 9.86
CA LEU A 152 -43.78 -2.27 10.14
C LEU A 152 -45.18 -2.84 9.80
N GLU A 153 -45.27 -4.18 9.57
CA GLU A 153 -46.57 -4.87 9.43
C GLU A 153 -46.97 -5.61 10.71
#